data_eae9b45c54c18045dc68aadef7abc338
#
_entry.id   eae9b45c54c18045dc68aadef7abc338
#
_cell.length_a   1.000
_cell.length_b   1.000
_cell.length_c   1.000
_cell.angle_alpha   90.00
_cell.angle_beta   90.00
_cell.angle_gamma   90.00
#
_symmetry.space_group_name_H-M   'P 1'
#
loop_
_entity.id
_entity.type
_entity.pdbx_description
1 polymer ?
#
loop_
_entity_poly.entity_id
_entity_poly.type
_entity_poly.pdbx_seq_one_letter_code
_entity_poly.pdbx_strand_id
1 'polypeptide(L)'
;MKEIKYGQFEIVKKEWYFSIVDVVGALTDSKDAGAYWRKLKQRLKEEGSKVVTSCHALKLKSSKDGKMYKTEVFDMQGIFRIIQSIPSPKVEPFKMWLAQVGKERIDEIIDPELIIDRALETYLKKGYTREWINQRLQAIQVRKELTDIRQDYGKKQGKECAILTNEITKAWLGMTTREYKDYKGLKKENLRDNMTTTELILNMLAEAVTKDITNAINHLGLE
;
A
#
# COMPACT_ATOMS: atom_id res chain seq x y z
N MET A 1 -15.83 4.89 2.05
CA MET A 1 -14.43 5.23 2.40
C MET A 1 -14.16 6.68 2.04
N LYS A 2 -13.64 7.49 2.93
CA LYS A 2 -13.31 8.90 2.67
C LYS A 2 -11.81 9.11 2.77
N GLU A 3 -11.25 9.71 1.75
CA GLU A 3 -9.85 10.12 1.70
C GLU A 3 -9.70 11.41 2.54
N ILE A 4 -8.83 11.40 3.53
CA ILE A 4 -8.56 12.55 4.36
C ILE A 4 -7.22 13.13 3.93
N LYS A 5 -7.25 14.37 3.40
CA LYS A 5 -6.04 15.12 3.08
C LYS A 5 -5.63 15.96 4.29
N TYR A 6 -4.46 15.72 4.84
CA TYR A 6 -3.81 16.62 5.78
C TYR A 6 -3.07 17.73 5.04
N GLY A 7 -3.20 18.98 5.51
CA GLY A 7 -2.63 20.15 4.87
C GLY A 7 -1.10 20.18 4.89
N GLN A 8 -0.52 20.70 3.84
CA GLN A 8 0.86 21.20 3.62
C GLN A 8 2.07 20.32 3.90
N PHE A 9 1.94 19.04 4.26
CA PHE A 9 3.06 18.10 4.25
C PHE A 9 2.90 17.14 3.08
N GLU A 10 3.95 16.96 2.27
CA GLU A 10 4.00 15.94 1.22
C GLU A 10 3.73 14.57 1.85
N ILE A 11 2.53 14.06 1.63
CA ILE A 11 2.10 12.76 2.15
C ILE A 11 2.75 11.69 1.27
N VAL A 12 3.82 11.10 1.76
CA VAL A 12 4.50 9.96 1.13
C VAL A 12 3.66 8.68 1.24
N LYS A 13 2.68 8.62 2.14
CA LYS A 13 1.72 7.52 2.31
C LYS A 13 0.31 8.05 2.52
N LYS A 14 -0.62 7.62 1.66
CA LYS A 14 -2.07 7.79 1.89
C LYS A 14 -2.51 6.74 2.89
N GLU A 15 -2.83 7.16 4.11
CA GLU A 15 -3.42 6.30 5.11
C GLU A 15 -4.94 6.41 5.10
N TRP A 16 -5.61 5.26 5.20
CA TRP A 16 -7.06 5.17 5.29
C TRP A 16 -7.48 5.19 6.76
N TYR A 17 -8.40 6.10 7.08
CA TYR A 17 -9.02 6.18 8.39
C TYR A 17 -10.49 5.79 8.32
N PHE A 18 -10.94 5.03 9.29
CA PHE A 18 -12.29 4.48 9.36
C PHE A 18 -13.00 5.01 10.61
N SER A 19 -14.29 5.37 10.46
CA SER A 19 -15.15 5.71 11.59
C SER A 19 -15.38 4.47 12.45
N ILE A 20 -15.01 4.53 13.73
CA ILE A 20 -15.16 3.41 14.65
C ILE A 20 -16.64 3.08 14.86
N VAL A 21 -17.49 4.10 14.99
CA VAL A 21 -18.91 3.93 15.20
C VAL A 21 -19.56 3.24 14.01
N ASP A 22 -19.16 3.58 12.78
CA ASP A 22 -19.69 2.94 11.57
C ASP A 22 -19.24 1.48 11.47
N VAL A 23 -17.99 1.18 11.82
CA VAL A 23 -17.48 -0.21 11.84
C VAL A 23 -18.19 -1.03 12.91
N VAL A 24 -18.35 -0.50 14.13
CA VAL A 24 -19.09 -1.17 15.20
C VAL A 24 -20.55 -1.40 14.80
N GLY A 25 -21.19 -0.40 14.20
CA GLY A 25 -22.57 -0.51 13.71
C GLY A 25 -22.76 -1.61 12.66
N ALA A 26 -21.79 -1.75 11.74
CA ALA A 26 -21.80 -2.79 10.71
C ALA A 26 -21.59 -4.21 11.28
N LEU A 27 -20.81 -4.33 12.36
CA LEU A 27 -20.37 -5.61 12.92
C LEU A 27 -21.16 -6.08 14.14
N THR A 28 -22.09 -5.26 14.62
CA THR A 28 -22.94 -5.60 15.77
C THR A 28 -24.40 -5.32 15.44
N ASP A 29 -25.33 -5.99 16.16
CA ASP A 29 -26.75 -5.70 16.05
C ASP A 29 -27.20 -4.59 17.01
N SER A 30 -26.26 -3.75 17.46
CA SER A 30 -26.55 -2.69 18.41
C SER A 30 -27.38 -1.59 17.76
N LYS A 31 -28.51 -1.26 18.39
CA LYS A 31 -29.35 -0.12 18.00
C LYS A 31 -28.66 1.22 18.15
N ASP A 32 -27.67 1.31 19.05
CA ASP A 32 -26.80 2.48 19.28
C ASP A 32 -25.33 2.06 19.25
N ALA A 33 -24.74 2.15 18.08
CA ALA A 33 -23.33 1.85 17.86
C ALA A 33 -22.41 2.81 18.65
N GLY A 34 -22.84 4.04 18.89
CA GLY A 34 -22.07 5.01 19.67
C GLY A 34 -22.02 4.63 21.16
N ALA A 35 -23.16 4.20 21.74
CA ALA A 35 -23.19 3.69 23.12
C ALA A 35 -22.37 2.40 23.26
N TYR A 36 -22.47 1.50 22.28
CA TYR A 36 -21.67 0.28 22.23
C TYR A 36 -20.16 0.61 22.23
N TRP A 37 -19.74 1.54 21.36
CA TRP A 37 -18.35 1.95 21.31
C TRP A 37 -17.86 2.55 22.63
N ARG A 38 -18.64 3.42 23.27
CA ARG A 38 -18.26 3.98 24.58
C ARG A 38 -18.01 2.90 25.64
N LYS A 39 -18.88 1.88 25.72
CA LYS A 39 -18.71 0.74 26.64
C LYS A 39 -17.48 -0.10 26.28
N LEU A 40 -17.29 -0.42 25.00
CA LEU A 40 -16.13 -1.17 24.52
C LEU A 40 -14.82 -0.42 24.81
N LYS A 41 -14.81 0.87 24.56
CA LYS A 41 -13.66 1.75 24.83
C LYS A 41 -13.31 1.77 26.31
N GLN A 42 -14.30 1.85 27.18
CA GLN A 42 -14.09 1.80 28.64
C GLN A 42 -13.47 0.47 29.04
N ARG A 43 -14.05 -0.66 28.62
CA ARG A 43 -13.52 -2.00 28.90
C ARG A 43 -12.08 -2.16 28.43
N LEU A 44 -11.77 -1.77 27.20
CA LEU A 44 -10.42 -1.84 26.66
C LEU A 44 -9.41 -0.97 27.44
N LYS A 45 -9.88 0.17 27.96
CA LYS A 45 -9.07 1.02 28.83
C LYS A 45 -8.78 0.34 30.17
N GLU A 46 -9.77 -0.28 30.77
CA GLU A 46 -9.65 -1.05 32.03
C GLU A 46 -8.72 -2.26 31.86
N GLU A 47 -8.77 -2.91 30.71
CA GLU A 47 -7.85 -4.01 30.32
C GLU A 47 -6.41 -3.52 30.01
N GLY A 48 -6.13 -2.20 30.12
CA GLY A 48 -4.81 -1.63 29.82
C GLY A 48 -4.45 -1.59 28.34
N SER A 49 -5.43 -1.71 27.44
CA SER A 49 -5.18 -1.70 26.00
C SER A 49 -4.80 -0.30 25.51
N LYS A 50 -3.60 -0.17 24.94
CA LYS A 50 -3.11 1.09 24.38
C LYS A 50 -3.84 1.51 23.09
N VAL A 51 -4.62 0.63 22.48
CA VAL A 51 -5.36 0.92 21.24
C VAL A 51 -6.27 2.15 21.38
N VAL A 52 -6.94 2.27 22.53
CA VAL A 52 -7.88 3.39 22.77
C VAL A 52 -7.21 4.75 22.91
N THR A 53 -5.91 4.81 23.16
CA THR A 53 -5.14 6.07 23.26
C THR A 53 -4.66 6.58 21.90
N SER A 54 -4.65 5.72 20.89
CA SER A 54 -4.18 6.05 19.53
C SER A 54 -5.31 6.45 18.58
N CYS A 55 -6.56 6.64 19.09
CA CYS A 55 -7.66 7.09 18.26
C CYS A 55 -7.53 8.59 17.91
N HIS A 56 -7.80 8.90 16.64
CA HIS A 56 -7.85 10.26 16.14
C HIS A 56 -9.30 10.76 16.09
N ALA A 57 -9.49 12.08 16.20
CA ALA A 57 -10.81 12.67 16.07
C ALA A 57 -10.85 13.56 14.83
N LEU A 58 -11.63 13.18 13.84
CA LEU A 58 -11.74 13.86 12.56
C LEU A 58 -13.18 14.34 12.31
N LYS A 59 -13.32 15.43 11.56
CA LYS A 59 -14.64 15.89 11.11
C LYS A 59 -15.05 15.07 9.88
N LEU A 60 -16.03 14.20 10.06
CA LEU A 60 -16.59 13.38 8.96
C LEU A 60 -18.03 13.83 8.67
N LYS A 61 -18.40 13.75 7.39
CA LYS A 61 -19.77 14.04 6.95
C LYS A 61 -20.66 12.84 7.27
N SER A 62 -21.72 13.04 8.04
CA SER A 62 -22.70 12.02 8.37
C SER A 62 -23.47 11.62 7.11
N SER A 63 -23.71 10.30 6.95
CA SER A 63 -24.56 9.76 5.88
C SER A 63 -26.05 10.02 6.11
N LYS A 64 -26.46 10.31 7.38
CA LYS A 64 -27.86 10.49 7.75
C LYS A 64 -28.39 11.88 7.41
N ASP A 65 -27.63 12.93 7.70
CA ASP A 65 -28.08 14.31 7.61
C ASP A 65 -27.14 15.24 6.82
N GLY A 66 -26.03 14.69 6.32
CA GLY A 66 -25.05 15.43 5.54
C GLY A 66 -24.18 16.42 6.34
N LYS A 67 -24.40 16.57 7.66
CA LYS A 67 -23.64 17.47 8.51
C LYS A 67 -22.28 16.89 8.89
N MET A 68 -21.36 17.78 9.30
CA MET A 68 -20.01 17.42 9.73
C MET A 68 -19.99 17.20 11.26
N TYR A 69 -19.61 15.98 11.68
CA TYR A 69 -19.46 15.63 13.09
C TYR A 69 -18.01 15.25 13.41
N LYS A 70 -17.57 15.62 14.61
CA LYS A 70 -16.30 15.14 15.16
C LYS A 70 -16.48 13.66 15.51
N THR A 71 -15.78 12.79 14.79
CA THR A 71 -15.92 11.33 14.86
C THR A 71 -14.58 10.70 15.20
N GLU A 72 -14.57 9.76 16.12
CA GLU A 72 -13.37 8.97 16.42
C GLU A 72 -13.09 8.00 15.27
N VAL A 73 -11.84 7.98 14.83
CA VAL A 73 -11.37 7.16 13.71
C VAL A 73 -10.09 6.43 14.06
N PHE A 74 -9.89 5.31 13.41
CA PHE A 74 -8.62 4.59 13.42
C PHE A 74 -8.12 4.33 12.00
N ASP A 75 -6.81 4.12 11.91
CA ASP A 75 -6.18 3.47 10.75
C ASP A 75 -6.60 1.99 10.67
N MET A 76 -6.13 1.31 9.64
CA MET A 76 -6.45 -0.11 9.42
C MET A 76 -6.00 -1.00 10.58
N GLN A 77 -4.82 -0.76 11.15
CA GLN A 77 -4.29 -1.55 12.25
C GLN A 77 -5.14 -1.40 13.52
N GLY A 78 -5.51 -0.17 13.86
CA GLY A 78 -6.38 0.11 15.00
C GLY A 78 -7.77 -0.50 14.84
N ILE A 79 -8.35 -0.41 13.64
CA ILE A 79 -9.63 -1.06 13.33
C ILE A 79 -9.56 -2.57 13.50
N PHE A 80 -8.54 -3.24 12.98
CA PHE A 80 -8.37 -4.69 13.15
C PHE A 80 -8.29 -5.09 14.63
N ARG A 81 -7.59 -4.29 15.43
CA ARG A 81 -7.50 -4.53 16.87
C ARG A 81 -8.84 -4.33 17.59
N ILE A 82 -9.63 -3.31 17.20
CA ILE A 82 -10.99 -3.11 17.74
C ILE A 82 -11.91 -4.29 17.37
N ILE A 83 -11.90 -4.71 16.12
CA ILE A 83 -12.72 -5.83 15.63
C ILE A 83 -12.46 -7.11 16.45
N GLN A 84 -11.19 -7.43 16.73
CA GLN A 84 -10.84 -8.59 17.57
C GLN A 84 -11.47 -8.54 18.97
N SER A 85 -11.70 -7.33 19.49
CA SER A 85 -12.27 -7.11 20.84
C SER A 85 -13.80 -7.10 20.88
N ILE A 86 -14.48 -7.15 19.74
CA ILE A 86 -15.95 -7.18 19.66
C ILE A 86 -16.45 -8.61 19.85
N PRO A 87 -17.24 -8.91 20.92
CA PRO A 87 -17.87 -10.22 21.13
C PRO A 87 -19.18 -10.33 20.36
N SER A 88 -19.10 -10.42 19.03
CA SER A 88 -20.26 -10.58 18.17
C SER A 88 -20.07 -11.75 17.21
N PRO A 89 -21.07 -12.61 17.01
CA PRO A 89 -20.99 -13.68 16.01
C PRO A 89 -20.72 -13.18 14.58
N LYS A 90 -21.16 -11.97 14.25
CA LYS A 90 -20.89 -11.34 12.94
C LYS A 90 -19.42 -11.05 12.70
N VAL A 91 -18.63 -10.96 13.75
CA VAL A 91 -17.19 -10.69 13.67
C VAL A 91 -16.38 -11.98 13.50
N GLU A 92 -16.94 -13.11 13.84
CA GLU A 92 -16.21 -14.39 13.85
C GLU A 92 -15.59 -14.75 12.50
N PRO A 93 -16.26 -14.63 11.34
CA PRO A 93 -15.64 -14.87 10.04
C PRO A 93 -14.40 -13.97 9.79
N PHE A 94 -14.44 -12.73 10.27
CA PHE A 94 -13.32 -11.82 10.13
C PHE A 94 -12.15 -12.19 11.06
N LYS A 95 -12.43 -12.63 12.29
CA LYS A 95 -11.39 -13.12 13.21
C LYS A 95 -10.70 -14.36 12.66
N MET A 96 -11.48 -15.30 12.09
CA MET A 96 -10.94 -16.48 11.42
C MET A 96 -10.07 -16.11 10.22
N TRP A 97 -10.50 -15.14 9.40
CA TRP A 97 -9.70 -14.64 8.29
C TRP A 97 -8.39 -14.01 8.77
N LEU A 98 -8.40 -13.20 9.85
CA LEU A 98 -7.17 -12.63 10.42
C LEU A 98 -6.21 -13.71 10.94
N ALA A 99 -6.75 -14.76 11.59
CA ALA A 99 -5.96 -15.89 12.06
C ALA A 99 -5.33 -16.64 10.88
N GLN A 100 -6.08 -16.83 9.79
CA GLN A 100 -5.58 -17.46 8.57
C GLN A 100 -4.45 -16.63 7.93
N VAL A 101 -4.64 -15.31 7.78
CA VAL A 101 -3.62 -14.40 7.24
C VAL A 101 -2.36 -14.41 8.12
N GLY A 102 -2.54 -14.44 9.45
CA GLY A 102 -1.41 -14.55 10.37
C GLY A 102 -0.64 -15.85 10.21
N LYS A 103 -1.35 -16.99 10.07
CA LYS A 103 -0.75 -18.30 9.80
C LYS A 103 0.00 -18.28 8.46
N GLU A 104 -0.63 -17.84 7.40
CA GLU A 104 0.01 -17.75 6.07
C GLU A 104 1.30 -16.94 6.11
N ARG A 105 1.32 -15.84 6.88
CA ARG A 105 2.53 -15.03 7.02
C ARG A 105 3.65 -15.76 7.77
N ILE A 106 3.32 -16.61 8.74
CA ILE A 106 4.30 -17.46 9.43
C ILE A 106 4.83 -18.54 8.49
N ASP A 107 3.93 -19.20 7.74
CA ASP A 107 4.29 -20.21 6.75
C ASP A 107 5.25 -19.62 5.70
N GLU A 108 5.01 -18.39 5.23
CA GLU A 108 5.89 -17.66 4.29
C GLU A 108 7.28 -17.33 4.85
N ILE A 109 7.42 -17.19 6.16
CA ILE A 109 8.74 -17.00 6.80
C ILE A 109 9.52 -18.32 6.80
N ILE A 110 8.83 -19.45 6.95
CA ILE A 110 9.41 -20.78 6.93
C ILE A 110 9.75 -21.18 5.49
N ASP A 111 8.85 -20.92 4.55
CA ASP A 111 8.99 -21.19 3.11
C ASP A 111 8.75 -19.93 2.28
N PRO A 112 9.81 -19.18 1.93
CA PRO A 112 9.68 -17.94 1.16
C PRO A 112 9.12 -18.12 -0.26
N GLU A 113 9.09 -19.34 -0.83
CA GLU A 113 8.52 -19.58 -2.16
C GLU A 113 7.02 -19.30 -2.18
N LEU A 114 6.33 -19.52 -1.05
CA LEU A 114 4.89 -19.22 -0.89
C LEU A 114 4.56 -17.74 -1.14
N ILE A 115 5.50 -16.81 -0.91
CA ILE A 115 5.31 -15.38 -1.24
C ILE A 115 5.24 -15.20 -2.75
N ILE A 116 6.08 -15.93 -3.49
CA ILE A 116 6.13 -15.86 -4.96
C ILE A 116 4.85 -16.44 -5.53
N ASP A 117 4.42 -17.59 -5.02
CA ASP A 117 3.18 -18.25 -5.45
C ASP A 117 1.95 -17.36 -5.19
N ARG A 118 1.85 -16.74 -4.02
CA ARG A 118 0.77 -15.79 -3.71
C ARG A 118 0.80 -14.55 -4.61
N ALA A 119 1.99 -14.04 -4.94
CA ALA A 119 2.12 -12.93 -5.87
C ALA A 119 1.64 -13.32 -7.26
N LEU A 120 2.05 -14.51 -7.75
CA LEU A 120 1.63 -15.07 -9.04
C LEU A 120 0.11 -15.23 -9.11
N GLU A 121 -0.50 -15.87 -8.10
CA GLU A 121 -1.95 -16.02 -8.03
C GLU A 121 -2.69 -14.68 -8.03
N THR A 122 -2.16 -13.69 -7.30
CA THR A 122 -2.77 -12.36 -7.22
C THR A 122 -2.80 -11.68 -8.58
N TYR A 123 -1.72 -11.77 -9.37
CA TYR A 123 -1.68 -11.24 -10.73
C TYR A 123 -2.59 -12.01 -11.68
N LEU A 124 -2.64 -13.35 -11.57
CA LEU A 124 -3.55 -14.19 -12.38
C LEU A 124 -5.02 -13.81 -12.10
N LYS A 125 -5.41 -13.62 -10.82
CA LYS A 125 -6.76 -13.17 -10.44
C LYS A 125 -7.09 -11.77 -10.98
N LYS A 126 -6.09 -10.93 -11.25
CA LYS A 126 -6.25 -9.62 -11.92
C LYS A 126 -6.32 -9.73 -13.45
N GLY A 127 -6.18 -10.93 -14.02
CA GLY A 127 -6.29 -11.18 -15.46
C GLY A 127 -4.99 -11.05 -16.25
N TYR A 128 -3.84 -10.96 -15.59
CA TYR A 128 -2.54 -10.96 -16.29
C TYR A 128 -2.13 -12.36 -16.74
N THR A 129 -1.45 -12.46 -17.87
CA THR A 129 -0.90 -13.75 -18.36
C THR A 129 0.36 -14.15 -17.59
N ARG A 130 0.70 -15.44 -17.60
CA ARG A 130 1.94 -15.93 -16.96
C ARG A 130 3.19 -15.31 -17.56
N GLU A 131 3.23 -15.12 -18.87
CA GLU A 131 4.33 -14.48 -19.59
C GLU A 131 4.53 -13.04 -19.11
N TRP A 132 3.44 -12.27 -19.01
CA TRP A 132 3.48 -10.90 -18.49
C TRP A 132 3.97 -10.86 -17.05
N ILE A 133 3.49 -11.78 -16.20
CA ILE A 133 3.87 -11.84 -14.78
C ILE A 133 5.37 -12.12 -14.64
N ASN A 134 5.92 -13.04 -15.41
CA ASN A 134 7.35 -13.35 -15.41
C ASN A 134 8.19 -12.12 -15.76
N GLN A 135 7.82 -11.38 -16.80
CA GLN A 135 8.50 -10.14 -17.18
C GLN A 135 8.36 -9.07 -16.09
N ARG A 136 7.20 -9.00 -15.47
CA ARG A 136 6.96 -8.05 -14.37
C ARG A 136 7.83 -8.33 -13.15
N LEU A 137 8.00 -9.59 -12.77
CA LEU A 137 8.86 -9.99 -11.65
C LEU A 137 10.33 -9.68 -11.94
N GLN A 138 10.82 -9.97 -13.14
CA GLN A 138 12.18 -9.62 -13.56
C GLN A 138 12.39 -8.10 -13.56
N ALA A 139 11.45 -7.33 -14.07
CA ALA A 139 11.53 -5.87 -14.06
C ALA A 139 11.56 -5.29 -12.62
N ILE A 140 10.87 -5.92 -11.65
CA ILE A 140 10.94 -5.54 -10.25
C ILE A 140 12.35 -5.79 -9.69
N GLN A 141 12.95 -6.92 -10.01
CA GLN A 141 14.29 -7.28 -9.56
C GLN A 141 15.35 -6.29 -10.08
N VAL A 142 15.39 -6.07 -11.39
CA VAL A 142 16.35 -5.14 -12.04
C VAL A 142 16.23 -3.74 -11.43
N ARG A 143 14.98 -3.27 -11.20
CA ARG A 143 14.75 -1.97 -10.56
C ARG A 143 15.25 -1.92 -9.12
N LYS A 144 15.07 -2.97 -8.33
CA LYS A 144 15.61 -3.02 -6.97
C LYS A 144 17.12 -2.93 -6.98
N GLU A 145 17.78 -3.73 -7.82
CA GLU A 145 19.24 -3.69 -7.97
C GLU A 145 19.75 -2.29 -8.33
N LEU A 146 19.11 -1.60 -9.28
CA LEU A 146 19.47 -0.21 -9.64
C LEU A 146 19.26 0.75 -8.45
N THR A 147 18.22 0.54 -7.65
CA THR A 147 17.93 1.37 -6.48
C THR A 147 18.94 1.13 -5.36
N ASP A 148 19.31 -0.12 -5.11
CA ASP A 148 20.26 -0.53 -4.06
C ASP A 148 21.66 0.04 -4.35
N ILE A 149 22.15 -0.10 -5.58
CA ILE A 149 23.42 0.50 -6.02
C ILE A 149 23.45 2.01 -5.72
N ARG A 150 22.37 2.73 -6.00
CA ARG A 150 22.31 4.17 -5.73
C ARG A 150 22.28 4.53 -4.24
N GLN A 151 21.72 3.68 -3.39
CA GLN A 151 21.76 3.87 -1.93
C GLN A 151 23.16 3.70 -1.39
N ASP A 152 23.91 2.72 -1.88
CA ASP A 152 25.30 2.46 -1.48
C ASP A 152 26.21 3.68 -1.80
N TYR A 153 25.88 4.45 -2.83
CA TYR A 153 26.60 5.68 -3.21
C TYR A 153 26.04 6.95 -2.56
N GLY A 154 25.28 6.85 -1.47
CA GLY A 154 24.88 7.98 -0.61
C GLY A 154 23.87 8.96 -1.21
N LYS A 155 23.21 8.63 -2.33
CA LYS A 155 22.19 9.48 -2.94
C LYS A 155 20.86 9.35 -2.25
N LYS A 156 20.27 10.49 -1.86
CA LYS A 156 19.02 10.56 -1.07
C LYS A 156 17.84 9.93 -1.83
N GLN A 157 17.06 9.11 -1.11
CA GLN A 157 15.80 8.55 -1.61
C GLN A 157 14.78 9.67 -1.94
N GLY A 158 13.97 9.47 -2.96
CA GLY A 158 12.82 10.31 -3.27
C GLY A 158 12.96 11.07 -4.57
N LYS A 159 13.37 12.34 -4.54
CA LYS A 159 13.38 13.22 -5.73
C LYS A 159 14.35 12.74 -6.82
N GLU A 160 15.54 12.30 -6.45
CA GLU A 160 16.54 11.84 -7.41
C GLU A 160 16.14 10.53 -8.09
N CYS A 161 15.51 9.61 -7.37
CA CYS A 161 14.96 8.39 -7.97
C CYS A 161 13.81 8.70 -8.95
N ALA A 162 13.01 9.73 -8.67
CA ALA A 162 11.94 10.16 -9.56
C ALA A 162 12.52 10.80 -10.85
N ILE A 163 13.55 11.62 -10.71
CA ILE A 163 14.26 12.22 -11.87
C ILE A 163 14.85 11.12 -12.74
N LEU A 164 15.59 10.18 -12.17
CA LEU A 164 16.16 9.06 -12.93
C LEU A 164 15.08 8.23 -13.64
N THR A 165 13.99 7.94 -12.95
CA THR A 165 12.88 7.21 -13.58
C THR A 165 12.31 7.96 -14.78
N ASN A 166 12.21 9.29 -14.71
CA ASN A 166 11.79 10.11 -15.84
C ASN A 166 12.80 10.08 -16.98
N GLU A 167 14.11 10.22 -16.69
CA GLU A 167 15.14 10.19 -17.72
C GLU A 167 15.24 8.82 -18.40
N ILE A 168 15.14 7.72 -17.64
CA ILE A 168 15.06 6.37 -18.19
C ILE A 168 13.81 6.24 -19.11
N THR A 169 12.66 6.72 -18.67
CA THR A 169 11.43 6.63 -19.47
C THR A 169 11.55 7.45 -20.75
N LYS A 170 12.13 8.66 -20.69
CA LYS A 170 12.41 9.50 -21.86
C LYS A 170 13.35 8.84 -22.84
N ALA A 171 14.40 8.15 -22.34
CA ALA A 171 15.42 7.56 -23.18
C ALA A 171 14.86 6.49 -24.15
N TRP A 172 13.88 5.69 -23.72
CA TRP A 172 13.33 4.64 -24.55
C TRP A 172 11.98 4.97 -25.19
N LEU A 173 11.23 5.94 -24.61
CA LEU A 173 9.87 6.26 -25.05
C LEU A 173 9.74 7.69 -25.59
N GLY A 174 10.65 8.59 -25.28
CA GLY A 174 10.57 10.00 -25.64
C GLY A 174 9.63 10.82 -24.75
N MET A 175 9.03 10.24 -23.72
CA MET A 175 8.05 10.86 -22.83
C MET A 175 8.48 10.74 -21.37
N THR A 176 8.10 11.71 -20.53
CA THR A 176 8.19 11.56 -19.06
C THR A 176 7.22 10.51 -18.56
N THR A 177 7.46 10.00 -17.35
CA THR A 177 6.55 9.07 -16.67
C THR A 177 5.12 9.62 -16.56
N ARG A 178 4.98 10.96 -16.38
CA ARG A 178 3.67 11.61 -16.28
C ARG A 178 2.96 11.64 -17.63
N GLU A 179 3.63 12.12 -18.68
CA GLU A 179 3.10 12.15 -20.04
C GLU A 179 2.68 10.76 -20.51
N TYR A 180 3.48 9.74 -20.16
CA TYR A 180 3.15 8.36 -20.49
C TYR A 180 1.92 7.83 -19.73
N LYS A 181 1.74 8.20 -18.46
CA LYS A 181 0.50 7.92 -17.73
C LYS A 181 -0.71 8.59 -18.37
N ASP A 182 -0.57 9.85 -18.74
CA ASP A 182 -1.64 10.62 -19.40
C ASP A 182 -1.99 10.00 -20.76
N TYR A 183 -0.98 9.60 -21.54
CA TYR A 183 -1.16 8.89 -22.81
C TYR A 183 -1.94 7.57 -22.64
N LYS A 184 -1.68 6.82 -21.58
CA LYS A 184 -2.41 5.58 -21.24
C LYS A 184 -3.75 5.83 -20.54
N GLY A 185 -4.15 7.06 -20.28
CA GLY A 185 -5.38 7.43 -19.56
C GLY A 185 -5.37 7.06 -18.08
N LEU A 186 -4.19 6.88 -17.47
CA LEU A 186 -4.02 6.47 -16.08
C LEU A 186 -4.03 7.69 -15.15
N LYS A 187 -4.80 7.64 -14.06
CA LYS A 187 -4.85 8.71 -13.06
C LYS A 187 -4.03 8.39 -11.80
N LYS A 188 -4.39 7.30 -11.13
CA LYS A 188 -3.77 6.87 -9.85
C LYS A 188 -3.13 5.49 -9.96
N GLU A 189 -3.39 4.77 -11.02
CA GLU A 189 -2.96 3.41 -11.25
C GLU A 189 -1.43 3.35 -11.38
N ASN A 190 -0.87 2.19 -11.06
CA ASN A 190 0.56 1.94 -11.24
C ASN A 190 0.84 1.85 -12.76
N LEU A 191 1.76 2.70 -13.26
CA LEU A 191 2.11 2.70 -14.68
C LEU A 191 2.61 1.34 -15.17
N ARG A 192 3.48 0.69 -14.39
CA ARG A 192 4.08 -0.60 -14.80
C ARG A 192 3.10 -1.76 -14.85
N ASP A 193 2.05 -1.71 -14.04
CA ASP A 193 0.98 -2.72 -14.07
C ASP A 193 0.07 -2.54 -15.31
N ASN A 194 0.20 -1.41 -16.01
CA ASN A 194 -0.51 -1.09 -17.25
C ASN A 194 0.41 -1.05 -18.48
N MET A 195 1.62 -1.58 -18.37
CA MET A 195 2.55 -1.78 -19.48
C MET A 195 2.28 -3.11 -20.16
N THR A 196 2.45 -3.16 -21.48
CA THR A 196 2.52 -4.40 -22.24
C THR A 196 3.80 -5.17 -21.91
N THR A 197 3.88 -6.44 -22.29
CA THR A 197 5.11 -7.24 -22.13
C THR A 197 6.32 -6.56 -22.79
N THR A 198 6.16 -6.03 -24.00
CA THR A 198 7.22 -5.34 -24.74
C THR A 198 7.68 -4.07 -24.01
N GLU A 199 6.75 -3.26 -23.52
CA GLU A 199 7.06 -2.05 -22.76
C GLU A 199 7.80 -2.38 -21.45
N LEU A 200 7.43 -3.46 -20.77
CA LEU A 200 8.16 -3.95 -19.58
C LEU A 200 9.59 -4.35 -19.92
N ILE A 201 9.80 -5.05 -21.03
CA ILE A 201 11.13 -5.47 -21.47
C ILE A 201 11.98 -4.26 -21.82
N LEU A 202 11.46 -3.29 -22.58
CA LEU A 202 12.20 -2.06 -22.94
C LEU A 202 12.57 -1.23 -21.70
N ASN A 203 11.64 -1.07 -20.77
CA ASN A 203 11.91 -0.35 -19.53
C ASN A 203 12.96 -1.08 -18.67
N MET A 204 12.87 -2.41 -18.58
CA MET A 204 13.84 -3.24 -17.86
C MET A 204 15.23 -3.16 -18.49
N LEU A 205 15.32 -3.20 -19.82
CA LEU A 205 16.60 -3.04 -20.55
C LEU A 205 17.23 -1.68 -20.26
N ALA A 206 16.46 -0.60 -20.32
CA ALA A 206 16.94 0.75 -20.02
C ALA A 206 17.41 0.89 -18.56
N GLU A 207 16.70 0.27 -17.61
CA GLU A 207 17.12 0.23 -16.20
C GLU A 207 18.41 -0.60 -16.00
N ALA A 208 18.56 -1.74 -16.69
CA ALA A 208 19.76 -2.58 -16.65
C ALA A 208 20.97 -1.86 -17.21
N VAL A 209 20.84 -1.26 -18.39
CA VAL A 209 21.93 -0.45 -19.02
C VAL A 209 22.33 0.72 -18.12
N THR A 210 21.37 1.41 -17.50
CA THR A 210 21.67 2.50 -16.56
C THR A 210 22.45 1.98 -15.35
N LYS A 211 22.12 0.80 -14.84
CA LYS A 211 22.83 0.13 -13.75
C LYS A 211 24.28 -0.14 -14.14
N ASP A 212 24.50 -0.74 -15.32
CA ASP A 212 25.84 -1.10 -15.78
C ASP A 212 26.73 0.12 -16.02
N ILE A 213 26.17 1.18 -16.61
CA ILE A 213 26.86 2.47 -16.78
C ILE A 213 27.22 3.08 -15.41
N THR A 214 26.28 3.06 -14.45
CA THR A 214 26.55 3.59 -13.10
C THR A 214 27.68 2.84 -12.42
N ASN A 215 27.70 1.52 -12.51
CA ASN A 215 28.78 0.70 -11.97
C ASN A 215 30.12 1.00 -12.65
N ALA A 216 30.15 1.12 -13.98
CA ALA A 216 31.36 1.43 -14.73
C ALA A 216 31.97 2.81 -14.36
N ILE A 217 31.11 3.84 -14.24
CA ILE A 217 31.52 5.19 -13.83
C ILE A 217 32.12 5.17 -12.43
N ASN A 218 31.44 4.49 -11.50
CA ASN A 218 31.92 4.41 -10.12
C ASN A 218 33.22 3.61 -9.96
N HIS A 219 33.42 2.55 -10.76
CA HIS A 219 34.72 1.83 -10.80
C HIS A 219 35.86 2.66 -11.34
N LEU A 220 35.59 3.60 -12.23
CA LEU A 220 36.60 4.48 -12.82
C LEU A 220 36.88 5.72 -11.95
N GLY A 221 36.16 5.93 -10.84
CA GLY A 221 36.32 7.11 -9.98
C GLY A 221 35.95 8.42 -10.68
N LEU A 222 35.12 8.36 -11.71
CA LEU A 222 34.64 9.52 -12.45
C LEU A 222 33.34 10.01 -11.76
N GLU A 223 33.45 11.09 -10.95
CA GLU A 223 32.33 11.84 -10.40
C GLU A 223 31.73 12.82 -11.41
#